data_3c6557ba61cd4bc8b27be44539dc0f60
#
_entry.id   3c6557ba61cd4bc8b27be44539dc0f60
#
_cell.length_a   1.000
_cell.length_b   1.000
_cell.length_c   1.000
_cell.angle_alpha   90.00
_cell.angle_beta   90.00
_cell.angle_gamma   90.00
#
_symmetry.space_group_name_H-M   'P 1'
#
loop_
_entity.id
_entity.type
_entity.pdbx_description
1 polymer ?
#
loop_
_entity_poly.entity_id
_entity_poly.type
_entity_poly.pdbx_seq_one_letter_code
_entity_poly.pdbx_strand_id
1 'polypeptide(L)'
;MRILVLHGPNLNLLGSREPGLYGRDTLAEIDAELQQQAERLGAELVCFQSNHEGALVDQVQQAASEVDGILINAGAFTHTSVAIRDALLAVKLPFVELHLSNVHAREEFRHSSYLADNCLLYTSDAADE
;
A
#
# COMPACT_ATOMS: atom_id res chain seq x y z
N MET A 1 -0.12 -19.07 1.81
CA MET A 1 -0.39 -17.71 2.31
C MET A 1 -0.87 -16.85 1.16
N ARG A 2 -1.92 -16.10 1.38
CA ARG A 2 -2.50 -15.21 0.39
C ARG A 2 -2.50 -13.78 0.93
N ILE A 3 -2.00 -12.84 0.13
CA ILE A 3 -1.79 -11.45 0.54
C ILE A 3 -2.49 -10.51 -0.43
N LEU A 4 -3.26 -9.56 0.09
CA LEU A 4 -3.82 -8.47 -0.68
C LEU A 4 -2.81 -7.32 -0.72
N VAL A 5 -2.46 -6.87 -1.92
CA VAL A 5 -1.62 -5.69 -2.13
C VAL A 5 -2.51 -4.55 -2.58
N LEU A 6 -2.60 -3.50 -1.76
CA LEU A 6 -3.43 -2.32 -2.04
C LEU A 6 -2.57 -1.13 -2.42
N HIS A 7 -2.89 -0.53 -3.55
CA HIS A 7 -2.25 0.69 -4.04
C HIS A 7 -3.26 1.82 -4.06
N GLY A 8 -2.93 2.92 -3.41
CA GLY A 8 -3.77 4.10 -3.30
C GLY A 8 -3.74 5.03 -4.50
N PRO A 9 -4.21 6.28 -4.31
CA PRO A 9 -4.40 7.23 -5.40
C PRO A 9 -3.09 7.61 -6.07
N ASN A 10 -3.17 7.85 -7.35
CA ASN A 10 -2.08 8.31 -8.21
C ASN A 10 -0.97 7.27 -8.46
N LEU A 11 -1.01 6.10 -7.82
CA LEU A 11 -0.01 5.06 -8.05
C LEU A 11 -0.13 4.44 -9.43
N ASN A 12 -1.29 4.56 -10.06
CA ASN A 12 -1.47 4.19 -11.47
C ASN A 12 -0.62 5.05 -12.42
N LEU A 13 -0.11 6.20 -11.94
CA LEU A 13 0.72 7.11 -12.74
C LEU A 13 2.23 6.89 -12.52
N LEU A 14 2.62 5.87 -11.76
CA LEU A 14 4.03 5.59 -11.53
C LEU A 14 4.76 5.36 -12.85
N GLY A 15 6.02 5.81 -12.89
CA GLY A 15 6.84 5.77 -14.10
C GLY A 15 6.75 7.05 -14.93
N SER A 16 5.66 7.81 -14.82
CA SER A 16 5.46 9.06 -15.55
C SER A 16 5.36 10.28 -14.64
N ARG A 17 5.13 10.09 -13.33
CA ARG A 17 4.95 11.17 -12.35
C ARG A 17 6.18 11.27 -11.46
N GLU A 18 6.83 12.43 -11.46
CA GLU A 18 7.97 12.75 -10.59
C GLU A 18 8.99 11.58 -10.46
N PRO A 19 9.62 11.16 -11.59
CA PRO A 19 10.51 9.99 -11.56
C PRO A 19 11.67 10.11 -10.56
N GLY A 20 12.13 11.34 -10.29
CA GLY A 20 13.18 11.58 -9.30
C GLY A 20 12.75 11.31 -7.87
N LEU A 21 11.45 11.33 -7.59
CA LEU A 21 10.89 11.09 -6.25
C LEU A 21 10.39 9.66 -6.06
N TYR A 22 9.73 9.09 -7.08
CA TYR A 22 9.06 7.79 -6.99
C TYR A 22 9.73 6.68 -7.80
N GLY A 23 10.80 7.00 -8.56
CA GLY A 23 11.43 6.06 -9.49
C GLY A 23 10.74 6.04 -10.84
N ARG A 24 11.20 5.16 -11.73
CA ARG A 24 10.75 5.07 -13.13
C ARG A 24 9.91 3.84 -13.43
N ASP A 25 9.81 2.92 -12.49
CA ASP A 25 9.03 1.70 -12.71
C ASP A 25 7.54 2.03 -12.71
N THR A 26 6.81 1.39 -13.61
CA THR A 26 5.36 1.50 -13.63
C THR A 26 4.76 0.62 -12.53
N LEU A 27 3.49 0.86 -12.18
CA LEU A 27 2.80 0.01 -11.21
C LEU A 27 2.71 -1.43 -11.70
N ALA A 28 2.48 -1.64 -13.00
CA ALA A 28 2.41 -2.98 -13.57
C ALA A 28 3.73 -3.74 -13.41
N GLU A 29 4.87 -3.06 -13.57
CA GLU A 29 6.20 -3.64 -13.38
C GLU A 29 6.43 -4.00 -11.91
N ILE A 30 6.01 -3.13 -11.00
CA ILE A 30 6.11 -3.37 -9.55
C ILE A 30 5.28 -4.60 -9.17
N ASP A 31 4.03 -4.67 -9.64
CA ASP A 31 3.16 -5.81 -9.35
C ASP A 31 3.72 -7.11 -9.92
N ALA A 32 4.29 -7.08 -11.13
CA ALA A 32 4.90 -8.25 -11.74
C ALA A 32 6.10 -8.75 -10.92
N GLU A 33 6.92 -7.85 -10.41
CA GLU A 33 8.07 -8.20 -9.58
C GLU A 33 7.62 -8.78 -8.24
N LEU A 34 6.60 -8.19 -7.63
CA LEU A 34 6.03 -8.70 -6.39
C LEU A 34 5.46 -10.11 -6.59
N GLN A 35 4.77 -10.36 -7.70
CA GLN A 35 4.24 -11.68 -8.03
C GLN A 35 5.34 -12.72 -8.16
N GLN A 36 6.46 -12.36 -8.80
CA GLN A 36 7.61 -13.26 -8.92
C GLN A 36 8.22 -13.60 -7.57
N GLN A 37 8.36 -12.61 -6.69
CA GLN A 37 8.88 -12.84 -5.34
C GLN A 37 7.94 -13.71 -4.54
N ALA A 38 6.64 -13.49 -4.66
CA ALA A 38 5.63 -14.30 -3.97
C ALA A 38 5.68 -15.76 -4.40
N GLU A 39 5.82 -16.02 -5.71
CA GLU A 39 5.98 -17.39 -6.22
C GLU A 39 7.17 -18.09 -5.58
N ARG A 40 8.30 -17.42 -5.49
CA ARG A 40 9.51 -17.98 -4.87
C ARG A 40 9.31 -18.32 -3.40
N LEU A 41 8.44 -17.58 -2.72
CA LEU A 41 8.16 -17.76 -1.29
C LEU A 41 6.94 -18.67 -1.05
N GLY A 42 6.30 -19.16 -2.10
CA GLY A 42 5.12 -20.01 -1.98
C GLY A 42 3.85 -19.25 -1.58
N ALA A 43 3.78 -17.95 -1.88
CA ALA A 43 2.64 -17.11 -1.55
C ALA A 43 1.88 -16.70 -2.80
N GLU A 44 0.60 -16.37 -2.64
CA GLU A 44 -0.24 -15.77 -3.67
C GLU A 44 -0.47 -14.29 -3.36
N LEU A 45 -0.42 -13.44 -4.39
CA LEU A 45 -0.77 -12.03 -4.26
C LEU A 45 -1.99 -11.70 -5.10
N VAL A 46 -2.85 -10.85 -4.53
CA VAL A 46 -3.95 -10.20 -5.23
C VAL A 46 -3.67 -8.70 -5.17
N CYS A 47 -3.46 -8.06 -6.32
CA CYS A 47 -3.12 -6.64 -6.38
C CYS A 47 -4.34 -5.83 -6.81
N PHE A 48 -4.58 -4.71 -6.14
CA PHE A 48 -5.69 -3.82 -6.45
C PHE A 48 -5.24 -2.36 -6.28
N GLN A 49 -5.58 -1.52 -7.23
CA GLN A 49 -5.28 -0.09 -7.20
C GLN A 49 -6.56 0.71 -7.37
N SER A 50 -6.71 1.78 -6.61
CA SER A 50 -7.83 2.71 -6.82
C SER A 50 -7.45 4.12 -6.35
N ASN A 51 -8.05 5.11 -7.01
CA ASN A 51 -8.01 6.51 -6.60
C ASN A 51 -9.16 6.84 -5.64
N HIS A 52 -10.06 5.88 -5.37
CA HIS A 52 -11.25 6.10 -4.57
C HIS A 52 -11.10 5.45 -3.19
N GLU A 53 -11.27 6.27 -2.16
CA GLU A 53 -11.18 5.81 -0.76
C GLU A 53 -12.16 4.67 -0.48
N GLY A 54 -13.42 4.82 -0.92
CA GLY A 54 -14.45 3.80 -0.70
C GLY A 54 -14.12 2.47 -1.36
N ALA A 55 -13.51 2.49 -2.55
CA ALA A 55 -13.09 1.27 -3.23
C ALA A 55 -12.01 0.52 -2.43
N LEU A 56 -11.08 1.25 -1.82
CA LEU A 56 -10.05 0.66 -0.98
C LEU A 56 -10.66 0.06 0.30
N VAL A 57 -11.60 0.77 0.92
CA VAL A 57 -12.33 0.26 2.09
C VAL A 57 -13.06 -1.03 1.73
N ASP A 58 -13.76 -1.06 0.60
CA ASP A 58 -14.49 -2.25 0.15
C ASP A 58 -13.55 -3.44 -0.06
N GLN A 59 -12.37 -3.20 -0.63
CA GLN A 59 -11.39 -4.27 -0.84
C GLN A 59 -10.88 -4.83 0.48
N VAL A 60 -10.61 -3.98 1.48
CA VAL A 60 -10.22 -4.42 2.81
C VAL A 60 -11.28 -5.32 3.43
N GLN A 61 -12.54 -4.89 3.37
CA GLN A 61 -13.66 -5.66 3.93
C GLN A 61 -13.83 -7.00 3.23
N GLN A 62 -13.72 -7.00 1.90
CA GLN A 62 -13.86 -8.23 1.11
C GLN A 62 -12.72 -9.21 1.40
N ALA A 63 -11.53 -8.71 1.67
CA ALA A 63 -10.37 -9.53 1.95
C ALA A 63 -10.44 -10.27 3.29
N ALA A 64 -11.29 -9.84 4.21
CA ALA A 64 -11.33 -10.33 5.58
C ALA A 64 -11.38 -11.86 5.69
N SER A 65 -12.10 -12.52 4.77
CA SER A 65 -12.24 -13.98 4.75
C SER A 65 -11.41 -14.66 3.66
N GLU A 66 -10.63 -13.92 2.89
CA GLU A 66 -9.98 -14.43 1.68
C GLU A 66 -8.45 -14.38 1.75
N VAL A 67 -7.88 -13.53 2.60
CA VAL A 67 -6.43 -13.37 2.66
C VAL A 67 -5.92 -13.47 4.09
N ASP A 68 -4.61 -13.70 4.21
CA ASP A 68 -3.93 -13.83 5.49
C ASP A 68 -3.31 -12.52 5.98
N GLY A 69 -3.10 -11.58 5.07
CA GLY A 69 -2.50 -10.29 5.40
C GLY A 69 -2.64 -9.29 4.27
N ILE A 70 -2.31 -8.04 4.58
CA ILE A 70 -2.44 -6.91 3.65
C ILE A 70 -1.11 -6.15 3.59
N LEU A 71 -0.69 -5.84 2.38
CA LEU A 71 0.41 -4.91 2.12
C LEU A 71 -0.22 -3.67 1.52
N ILE A 72 -0.09 -2.52 2.17
CA ILE A 72 -0.77 -1.31 1.74
C ILE A 72 0.18 -0.13 1.52
N ASN A 73 0.08 0.48 0.35
CA ASN A 73 0.58 1.82 0.07
C ASN A 73 -0.66 2.67 -0.22
N ALA A 74 -1.18 3.32 0.82
CA ALA A 74 -2.39 4.12 0.70
C ALA A 74 -2.17 5.47 -0.01
N GLY A 75 -0.91 5.79 -0.33
CA GLY A 75 -0.58 7.07 -0.93
C GLY A 75 -1.00 8.22 -0.01
N ALA A 76 -1.58 9.26 -0.59
CA ALA A 76 -2.01 10.43 0.20
C ALA A 76 -3.09 10.10 1.25
N PHE A 77 -3.86 9.02 1.06
CA PHE A 77 -4.89 8.65 2.04
C PHE A 77 -4.31 8.24 3.40
N THR A 78 -3.03 7.88 3.47
CA THR A 78 -2.38 7.58 4.74
C THR A 78 -2.39 8.78 5.69
N HIS A 79 -2.44 10.00 5.13
CA HIS A 79 -2.42 11.25 5.89
C HIS A 79 -3.82 11.80 6.19
N THR A 80 -4.87 11.22 5.61
CA THR A 80 -6.22 11.80 5.67
C THR A 80 -7.33 10.80 6.00
N SER A 81 -7.13 9.50 5.74
CA SER A 81 -8.25 8.56 5.78
C SER A 81 -8.38 7.84 7.10
N VAL A 82 -9.29 8.32 7.93
CA VAL A 82 -9.77 7.57 9.08
C VAL A 82 -10.59 6.36 8.63
N ALA A 83 -11.29 6.45 7.49
CA ALA A 83 -12.09 5.35 6.97
C ALA A 83 -11.25 4.11 6.65
N ILE A 84 -10.11 4.28 6.01
CA ILE A 84 -9.19 3.16 5.72
C ILE A 84 -8.61 2.60 7.02
N ARG A 85 -8.21 3.48 7.95
CA ARG A 85 -7.76 3.07 9.27
C ARG A 85 -8.77 2.16 9.95
N ASP A 86 -10.02 2.61 10.00
CA ASP A 86 -11.09 1.87 10.67
C ASP A 86 -11.39 0.53 9.98
N ALA A 87 -11.33 0.49 8.65
CA ALA A 87 -11.52 -0.75 7.91
C ALA A 87 -10.43 -1.78 8.26
N LEU A 88 -9.17 -1.36 8.30
CA LEU A 88 -8.04 -2.24 8.65
C LEU A 88 -8.19 -2.77 10.07
N LEU A 89 -8.62 -1.93 11.02
CA LEU A 89 -8.85 -2.35 12.39
C LEU A 89 -10.03 -3.32 12.49
N ALA A 90 -11.08 -3.09 11.71
CA ALA A 90 -12.29 -3.92 11.76
C ALA A 90 -12.03 -5.35 11.28
N VAL A 91 -11.21 -5.54 10.26
CA VAL A 91 -10.95 -6.88 9.71
C VAL A 91 -9.93 -7.67 10.52
N LYS A 92 -9.14 -7.00 11.37
CA LYS A 92 -8.16 -7.64 12.27
C LYS A 92 -7.10 -8.49 11.56
N LEU A 93 -6.82 -8.20 10.31
CA LEU A 93 -5.71 -8.83 9.60
C LEU A 93 -4.42 -8.07 9.87
N PRO A 94 -3.28 -8.76 9.93
CA PRO A 94 -2.00 -8.06 9.98
C PRO A 94 -1.79 -7.29 8.67
N PHE A 95 -1.24 -6.08 8.77
CA PHE A 95 -0.91 -5.32 7.57
C PHE A 95 0.44 -4.63 7.70
N VAL A 96 1.07 -4.44 6.56
CA VAL A 96 2.33 -3.70 6.42
C VAL A 96 2.03 -2.45 5.63
N GLU A 97 2.42 -1.30 6.17
CA GLU A 97 2.31 -0.01 5.47
C GLU A 97 3.66 0.31 4.83
N LEU A 98 3.64 0.65 3.54
CA LEU A 98 4.85 1.08 2.85
C LEU A 98 4.58 2.33 2.03
N HIS A 99 5.65 3.08 1.78
CA HIS A 99 5.65 4.26 0.93
C HIS A 99 6.88 4.22 0.03
N LEU A 100 6.72 4.70 -1.21
CA LEU A 100 7.82 4.71 -2.18
C LEU A 100 8.72 5.94 -2.04
N SER A 101 8.28 6.95 -1.28
CA SER A 101 9.07 8.14 -1.00
C SER A 101 9.31 8.28 0.50
N ASN A 102 10.36 9.03 0.86
CA ASN A 102 10.58 9.37 2.26
C ASN A 102 9.58 10.46 2.66
N VAL A 103 8.53 10.08 3.38
CA VAL A 103 7.49 11.01 3.80
C VAL A 103 8.01 12.10 4.73
N HIS A 104 9.09 11.82 5.46
CA HIS A 104 9.70 12.80 6.38
C HIS A 104 10.55 13.84 5.66
N ALA A 105 10.91 13.60 4.40
CA ALA A 105 11.62 14.57 3.56
C ALA A 105 10.68 15.44 2.73
N ARG A 106 9.38 15.30 2.92
CA ARG A 106 8.34 16.03 2.19
C ARG A 106 7.65 17.03 3.10
N GLU A 107 6.49 17.55 2.70
CA GLU A 107 5.74 18.53 3.48
C GLU A 107 5.36 17.98 4.86
N GLU A 108 5.30 18.85 5.85
CA GLU A 108 5.05 18.47 7.24
C GLU A 108 3.78 17.62 7.41
N PHE A 109 2.71 17.92 6.67
CA PHE A 109 1.47 17.15 6.80
C PHE A 109 1.62 15.69 6.36
N ARG A 110 2.70 15.35 5.63
CA ARG A 110 2.99 13.97 5.21
C ARG A 110 3.81 13.19 6.22
N HIS A 111 4.23 13.82 7.32
CA HIS A 111 5.05 13.16 8.33
C HIS A 111 4.26 12.19 9.19
N SER A 112 2.95 12.36 9.29
CA SER A 112 2.09 11.52 10.11
C SER A 112 1.22 10.60 9.26
N SER A 113 1.14 9.34 9.69
CA SER A 113 0.28 8.34 9.08
C SER A 113 -0.83 7.96 10.06
N TYR A 114 -2.06 7.91 9.58
CA TYR A 114 -3.20 7.41 10.36
C TYR A 114 -3.21 5.89 10.48
N LEU A 115 -2.32 5.20 9.77
CA LEU A 115 -2.26 3.74 9.75
C LEU A 115 -1.09 3.18 10.56
N ALA A 116 -0.02 3.96 10.71
CA ALA A 116 1.28 3.48 11.18
C ALA A 116 1.25 2.87 12.59
N ASP A 117 0.41 3.39 13.47
CA ASP A 117 0.36 2.93 14.87
C ASP A 117 -0.28 1.54 15.03
N ASN A 118 -0.94 1.03 14.00
CA ASN A 118 -1.61 -0.27 14.03
C ASN A 118 -1.03 -1.29 13.06
N CYS A 119 -0.06 -0.91 12.24
CA CYS A 119 0.53 -1.83 11.28
C CYS A 119 1.58 -2.74 11.95
N LEU A 120 1.78 -3.91 11.36
CA LEU A 120 2.83 -4.83 11.78
C LEU A 120 4.22 -4.26 11.50
N LEU A 121 4.36 -3.58 10.36
CA LEU A 121 5.62 -2.95 9.94
C LEU A 121 5.30 -1.72 9.11
N TYR A 122 6.01 -0.62 9.37
CA TYR A 122 5.96 0.60 8.56
C TYR A 122 7.30 0.78 7.87
N THR A 123 7.30 1.07 6.58
CA THR A 123 8.52 1.41 5.83
C THR A 123 8.25 2.55 4.86
N SER A 124 9.21 3.44 4.74
CA SER A 124 9.25 4.51 3.73
C SER A 124 10.58 4.42 3.01
N ASP A 125 10.75 5.18 1.93
CA ASP A 125 11.94 5.10 1.07
C ASP A 125 12.14 3.72 0.42
N ALA A 126 11.05 2.98 0.22
CA ALA A 126 11.15 1.65 -0.37
C ALA A 126 11.81 1.67 -1.76
N ALA A 127 11.72 2.80 -2.47
CA ALA A 127 12.34 2.96 -3.79
C ALA A 127 13.86 3.11 -3.71
N ASP A 128 14.40 3.49 -2.56
CA ASP A 128 15.83 3.71 -2.36
C ASP A 128 16.55 2.44 -1.85
N GLU A 129 15.80 1.45 -1.50
CA GLU A 129 16.31 0.17 -1.03
C GLU A 129 16.39 -0.85 -2.17
#